data_d52eb5b3f4582b2e14f093995ddf3f88
#
_entry.id   d52eb5b3f4582b2e14f093995ddf3f88
#
_cell.length_a   1.000
_cell.length_b   1.000
_cell.length_c   1.000
_cell.angle_alpha   90.00
_cell.angle_beta   90.00
_cell.angle_gamma   90.00
#
_symmetry.space_group_name_H-M   'P 1'
#
loop_
_entity.id
_entity.type
_entity.pdbx_description
1 polymer ?
#
loop_
_entity_poly.entity_id
_entity_poly.type
_entity_poly.pdbx_seq_one_letter_code
_entity_poly.pdbx_strand_id
1 'polypeptide(L)'
;MTDADLDAEFASAAPHADSAAALLAEARKRILVLDGAMGTEIQTLSLQEGDYRGERFEGCDCHQKGNNDLLTLTRPRAIEDIHYAYAIAGADILETNTFSSTRIAQADYGLQECVYELNRDGARLARRAALKAERLDGRRRFVAGALGPTNRTASMSPDVNNPGYSAVSFDDLREAYQEQIVGLIDGGADLILIETIFDTLNAKAAIFACESVFTQRGIRLPVMISGTITDR
;
A
#
# COMPACT_ATOMS: atom_id res chain seq x y z
N MET A 1 12.12 18.66 16.25
CA MET A 1 10.75 18.23 16.23
C MET A 1 10.71 16.76 16.55
N THR A 2 9.88 16.36 17.46
CA THR A 2 9.77 14.99 17.92
C THR A 2 8.80 14.21 17.01
N ASP A 3 8.87 12.88 17.08
CA ASP A 3 7.88 12.03 16.41
C ASP A 3 6.44 12.36 16.84
N ALA A 4 6.27 12.78 18.12
CA ALA A 4 5.00 13.23 18.67
C ALA A 4 4.43 14.50 17.97
N ASP A 5 5.30 15.41 17.52
CA ASP A 5 4.86 16.60 16.79
C ASP A 5 4.35 16.24 15.40
N LEU A 6 4.97 15.23 14.74
CA LEU A 6 4.52 14.71 13.45
C LEU A 6 3.18 13.99 13.59
N ASP A 7 3.02 13.19 14.63
CA ASP A 7 1.77 12.47 14.89
C ASP A 7 0.63 13.44 15.23
N ALA A 8 0.90 14.52 15.94
CA ALA A 8 -0.08 15.57 16.25
C ALA A 8 -0.51 16.32 14.97
N GLU A 9 0.45 16.66 14.09
CA GLU A 9 0.14 17.29 12.80
C GLU A 9 -0.65 16.34 11.89
N PHE A 10 -0.27 15.09 11.84
CA PHE A 10 -1.02 14.06 11.12
C PHE A 10 -2.47 13.96 11.62
N ALA A 11 -2.68 13.94 12.94
CA ALA A 11 -4.01 13.87 13.54
C ALA A 11 -4.86 15.13 13.29
N SER A 12 -4.23 16.29 13.07
CA SER A 12 -4.91 17.56 12.82
C SER A 12 -5.21 17.83 11.34
N ALA A 13 -4.47 17.19 10.44
CA ALA A 13 -4.72 17.30 9.00
C ALA A 13 -5.96 16.49 8.64
N ALA A 14 -6.97 17.13 8.05
CA ALA A 14 -8.07 16.43 7.39
C ALA A 14 -7.51 15.83 6.08
N PRO A 15 -7.13 14.55 6.06
CA PRO A 15 -6.18 14.03 5.06
C PRO A 15 -6.73 13.98 3.64
N HIS A 16 -8.02 14.24 3.41
CA HIS A 16 -8.64 13.89 2.13
C HIS A 16 -9.41 15.02 1.45
N ALA A 17 -9.72 16.12 2.13
CA ALA A 17 -10.66 17.11 1.61
C ALA A 17 -10.23 17.76 0.27
N ASP A 18 -8.90 17.87 0.03
CA ASP A 18 -8.35 18.56 -1.14
C ASP A 18 -7.32 17.75 -1.95
N SER A 19 -7.06 16.48 -1.59
CA SER A 19 -5.98 15.70 -2.21
C SER A 19 -6.15 15.54 -3.73
N ALA A 20 -7.36 15.24 -4.19
CA ALA A 20 -7.64 15.07 -5.62
C ALA A 20 -7.44 16.38 -6.41
N ALA A 21 -7.94 17.50 -5.88
CA ALA A 21 -7.80 18.80 -6.52
C ALA A 21 -6.33 19.25 -6.54
N ALA A 22 -5.60 19.06 -5.46
CA ALA A 22 -4.20 19.40 -5.34
C ALA A 22 -3.32 18.55 -6.27
N LEU A 23 -3.54 17.22 -6.31
CA LEU A 23 -2.82 16.31 -7.22
C LEU A 23 -3.03 16.72 -8.68
N LEU A 24 -4.27 16.98 -9.10
CA LEU A 24 -4.60 17.41 -10.46
C LEU A 24 -4.02 18.79 -10.77
N ALA A 25 -4.02 19.71 -9.81
CA ALA A 25 -3.45 21.04 -10.00
C ALA A 25 -1.93 20.98 -10.23
N GLU A 26 -1.21 20.13 -9.49
CA GLU A 26 0.22 19.92 -9.71
C GLU A 26 0.51 19.18 -11.03
N ALA A 27 -0.25 18.14 -11.34
CA ALA A 27 -0.09 17.38 -12.60
C ALA A 27 -0.35 18.23 -13.86
N ARG A 28 -1.15 19.30 -13.78
CA ARG A 28 -1.33 20.25 -14.87
C ARG A 28 -0.14 21.18 -15.09
N LYS A 29 0.69 21.38 -14.08
CA LYS A 29 1.86 22.29 -14.13
C LYS A 29 3.11 21.58 -14.61
N ARG A 30 3.27 20.30 -14.25
CA ARG A 30 4.47 19.52 -14.49
C ARG A 30 4.20 18.02 -14.41
N ILE A 31 5.15 17.22 -14.86
CA ILE A 31 5.16 15.77 -14.63
C ILE A 31 5.38 15.52 -13.14
N LEU A 32 4.57 14.65 -12.54
CA LEU A 32 4.77 14.14 -11.20
C LEU A 32 5.54 12.82 -11.25
N VAL A 33 6.49 12.67 -10.34
CA VAL A 33 7.35 11.51 -10.26
C VAL A 33 6.85 10.60 -9.13
N LEU A 34 6.51 9.36 -9.48
CA LEU A 34 6.27 8.29 -8.52
C LEU A 34 7.62 7.82 -7.97
N ASP A 35 7.68 7.45 -6.70
CA ASP A 35 8.82 6.75 -6.14
C ASP A 35 8.96 5.34 -6.72
N GLY A 36 9.83 4.51 -6.18
CA GLY A 36 9.99 3.16 -6.70
C GLY A 36 10.72 2.24 -5.73
N ALA A 37 10.97 1.05 -6.22
CA ALA A 37 11.91 0.05 -5.74
C ALA A 37 11.97 -0.18 -4.21
N MET A 38 10.83 -0.10 -3.48
CA MET A 38 10.78 -0.41 -2.04
C MET A 38 11.45 -1.76 -1.74
N GLY A 39 11.12 -2.80 -2.50
CA GLY A 39 11.71 -4.13 -2.32
C GLY A 39 13.23 -4.15 -2.52
N THR A 40 13.76 -3.38 -3.47
CA THR A 40 15.21 -3.26 -3.70
C THR A 40 15.90 -2.60 -2.51
N GLU A 41 15.35 -1.50 -2.00
CA GLU A 41 15.90 -0.83 -0.83
C GLU A 41 15.86 -1.74 0.42
N ILE A 42 14.78 -2.48 0.64
CA ILE A 42 14.70 -3.47 1.72
C ILE A 42 15.80 -4.55 1.57
N GLN A 43 16.08 -5.02 0.35
CA GLN A 43 17.15 -6.00 0.12
C GLN A 43 18.52 -5.49 0.53
N THR A 44 18.81 -4.20 0.39
CA THR A 44 20.08 -3.61 0.83
C THR A 44 20.30 -3.74 2.33
N LEU A 45 19.23 -3.83 3.12
CA LEU A 45 19.30 -3.98 4.57
C LEU A 45 19.73 -5.38 5.02
N SER A 46 19.75 -6.37 4.11
CA SER A 46 20.18 -7.75 4.37
C SER A 46 19.48 -8.43 5.56
N LEU A 47 18.19 -8.11 5.75
CA LEU A 47 17.39 -8.58 6.88
C LEU A 47 17.25 -10.11 6.92
N GLN A 48 17.23 -10.66 8.13
CA GLN A 48 17.07 -12.09 8.39
C GLN A 48 15.69 -12.37 9.00
N GLU A 49 15.33 -13.65 9.15
CA GLU A 49 14.03 -14.09 9.67
C GLU A 49 13.66 -13.39 10.99
N GLY A 50 14.60 -13.28 11.94
CA GLY A 50 14.37 -12.58 13.20
C GLY A 50 14.05 -11.10 13.05
N ASP A 51 14.59 -10.45 12.00
CA ASP A 51 14.31 -9.04 11.71
C ASP A 51 12.87 -8.86 11.20
N TYR A 52 12.40 -9.79 10.34
CA TYR A 52 11.01 -9.79 9.86
C TYR A 52 10.02 -10.05 10.99
N ARG A 53 10.32 -10.99 11.89
CA ARG A 53 9.44 -11.32 13.02
C ARG A 53 9.39 -10.19 14.05
N GLY A 54 10.52 -9.57 14.36
CA GLY A 54 10.64 -8.71 15.52
C GLY A 54 10.19 -9.45 16.80
N GLU A 55 10.00 -8.74 17.89
CA GLU A 55 9.51 -9.34 19.14
C GLU A 55 8.05 -9.79 19.04
N ARG A 56 7.23 -9.04 18.30
CA ARG A 56 5.78 -9.25 18.22
C ARG A 56 5.38 -10.59 17.58
N PHE A 57 6.14 -11.05 16.60
CA PHE A 57 5.82 -12.25 15.81
C PHE A 57 6.82 -13.39 16.01
N GLU A 58 7.58 -13.35 17.09
CA GLU A 58 8.59 -14.38 17.41
C GLU A 58 7.97 -15.79 17.48
N GLY A 59 6.77 -15.90 18.03
CA GLY A 59 6.03 -17.16 18.17
C GLY A 59 5.19 -17.56 16.94
N CYS A 60 5.30 -16.87 15.80
CA CYS A 60 4.56 -17.23 14.60
C CYS A 60 5.11 -18.54 13.99
N ASP A 61 4.22 -19.48 13.61
CA ASP A 61 4.63 -20.78 13.04
C ASP A 61 5.16 -20.67 11.61
N CYS A 62 4.72 -19.66 10.84
CA CYS A 62 5.12 -19.44 9.46
C CYS A 62 6.43 -18.67 9.35
N HIS A 63 7.24 -18.98 8.33
CA HIS A 63 8.39 -18.14 7.96
C HIS A 63 7.92 -16.77 7.48
N GLN A 64 8.56 -15.71 8.00
CA GLN A 64 8.21 -14.32 7.66
C GLN A 64 9.20 -13.65 6.71
N LYS A 65 10.40 -14.19 6.52
CA LYS A 65 11.39 -13.62 5.60
C LYS A 65 10.85 -13.58 4.18
N GLY A 66 10.82 -12.38 3.60
CA GLY A 66 10.22 -12.10 2.30
C GLY A 66 8.84 -11.44 2.39
N ASN A 67 8.19 -11.42 3.56
CA ASN A 67 7.00 -10.62 3.81
C ASN A 67 7.40 -9.16 4.07
N ASN A 68 7.73 -8.44 3.01
CA ASN A 68 8.22 -7.06 3.13
C ASN A 68 7.21 -6.12 3.76
N ASP A 69 5.93 -6.38 3.59
CA ASP A 69 4.84 -5.57 4.14
C ASP A 69 4.86 -5.62 5.67
N LEU A 70 5.25 -6.76 6.26
CA LEU A 70 5.35 -6.94 7.70
C LEU A 70 6.37 -5.98 8.35
N LEU A 71 7.39 -5.55 7.60
CA LEU A 71 8.40 -4.61 8.09
C LEU A 71 7.79 -3.25 8.48
N THR A 72 6.62 -2.92 7.96
CA THR A 72 5.81 -1.78 8.41
C THR A 72 5.56 -1.83 9.93
N LEU A 73 5.35 -3.02 10.50
CA LEU A 73 5.09 -3.21 11.93
C LEU A 73 6.35 -3.54 12.73
N THR A 74 7.30 -4.27 12.14
CA THR A 74 8.49 -4.77 12.86
C THR A 74 9.72 -3.89 12.71
N ARG A 75 9.83 -3.14 11.62
CA ARG A 75 10.93 -2.22 11.31
C ARG A 75 10.43 -0.87 10.77
N PRO A 76 9.46 -0.20 11.44
CA PRO A 76 8.78 0.97 10.90
C PRO A 76 9.74 2.11 10.53
N ARG A 77 10.83 2.31 11.31
CA ARG A 77 11.82 3.34 10.99
C ARG A 77 12.52 3.08 9.67
N ALA A 78 12.89 1.81 9.37
CA ALA A 78 13.54 1.47 8.12
C ALA A 78 12.64 1.76 6.92
N ILE A 79 11.34 1.45 7.00
CA ILE A 79 10.36 1.74 5.96
C ILE A 79 10.16 3.25 5.81
N GLU A 80 10.02 3.99 6.91
CA GLU A 80 9.91 5.46 6.88
C GLU A 80 11.16 6.11 6.26
N ASP A 81 12.36 5.62 6.60
CA ASP A 81 13.62 6.16 6.07
C ASP A 81 13.73 5.92 4.55
N ILE A 82 13.25 4.79 4.03
CA ILE A 82 13.20 4.53 2.58
C ILE A 82 12.26 5.51 1.90
N HIS A 83 11.02 5.68 2.39
CA HIS A 83 10.09 6.67 1.85
C HIS A 83 10.69 8.09 1.88
N TYR A 84 11.34 8.44 2.99
CA TYR A 84 11.98 9.75 3.11
C TYR A 84 13.12 9.94 2.11
N ALA A 85 13.94 8.93 1.89
CA ALA A 85 15.03 8.97 0.90
C ALA A 85 14.49 9.24 -0.51
N TYR A 86 13.41 8.57 -0.93
CA TYR A 86 12.74 8.86 -2.20
C TYR A 86 12.14 10.26 -2.25
N ALA A 87 11.49 10.71 -1.18
CA ALA A 87 10.89 12.04 -1.11
C ALA A 87 11.93 13.16 -1.29
N ILE A 88 13.10 13.05 -0.63
CA ILE A 88 14.17 14.06 -0.78
C ILE A 88 14.92 13.93 -2.11
N ALA A 89 14.94 12.74 -2.73
CA ALA A 89 15.44 12.56 -4.08
C ALA A 89 14.55 13.21 -5.15
N GLY A 90 13.33 13.60 -4.78
CA GLY A 90 12.44 14.38 -5.64
C GLY A 90 11.14 13.69 -6.02
N ALA A 91 10.81 12.52 -5.46
CA ALA A 91 9.53 11.88 -5.66
C ALA A 91 8.38 12.79 -5.16
N ASP A 92 7.33 12.87 -5.95
CA ASP A 92 6.12 13.65 -5.67
C ASP A 92 5.01 12.77 -5.08
N ILE A 93 5.02 11.49 -5.43
CA ILE A 93 4.06 10.49 -4.98
C ILE A 93 4.86 9.35 -4.33
N LEU A 94 4.52 9.04 -3.09
CA LEU A 94 5.12 7.95 -2.31
C LEU A 94 4.13 6.80 -2.23
N GLU A 95 4.55 5.64 -2.69
CA GLU A 95 3.79 4.41 -2.72
C GLU A 95 3.95 3.65 -1.41
N THR A 96 2.85 3.26 -0.77
CA THR A 96 2.91 2.57 0.52
C THR A 96 3.52 1.18 0.42
N ASN A 97 4.19 0.72 1.48
CA ASN A 97 4.72 -0.65 1.58
C ASN A 97 3.60 -1.65 1.94
N THR A 98 2.61 -1.77 1.03
CA THR A 98 1.39 -2.55 1.25
C THR A 98 0.99 -3.43 0.05
N PHE A 99 1.95 -3.73 -0.83
CA PHE A 99 1.74 -4.47 -2.07
C PHE A 99 0.98 -5.80 -1.87
N SER A 100 1.35 -6.56 -0.82
CA SER A 100 0.75 -7.86 -0.49
C SER A 100 -0.09 -7.81 0.79
N SER A 101 -0.55 -6.64 1.22
CA SER A 101 -1.27 -6.47 2.48
C SER A 101 -2.76 -6.77 2.36
N THR A 102 -3.14 -7.84 1.66
CA THR A 102 -4.49 -8.38 1.63
C THR A 102 -4.62 -9.60 2.55
N ARG A 103 -5.83 -9.88 3.05
CA ARG A 103 -6.12 -11.09 3.83
C ARG A 103 -5.75 -12.38 3.08
N ILE A 104 -5.94 -12.37 1.76
CA ILE A 104 -5.62 -13.51 0.88
C ILE A 104 -4.10 -13.74 0.82
N ALA A 105 -3.31 -12.71 0.63
CA ALA A 105 -1.85 -12.84 0.55
C ALA A 105 -1.21 -13.09 1.92
N GLN A 106 -1.67 -12.41 2.97
CA GLN A 106 -1.16 -12.56 4.33
C GLN A 106 -1.53 -13.90 4.99
N ALA A 107 -2.49 -14.65 4.40
CA ALA A 107 -2.80 -16.01 4.82
C ALA A 107 -1.60 -16.96 4.69
N ASP A 108 -0.76 -16.77 3.67
CA ASP A 108 0.45 -17.59 3.47
C ASP A 108 1.49 -17.39 4.60
N TYR A 109 1.37 -16.31 5.35
CA TYR A 109 2.23 -15.95 6.49
C TYR A 109 1.54 -16.09 7.86
N GLY A 110 0.25 -16.49 7.87
CA GLY A 110 -0.54 -16.61 9.11
C GLY A 110 -0.87 -15.25 9.75
N LEU A 111 -0.91 -14.17 8.96
CA LEU A 111 -1.04 -12.78 9.43
C LEU A 111 -2.31 -12.07 8.93
N GLN A 112 -3.35 -12.81 8.60
CA GLN A 112 -4.62 -12.26 8.09
C GLN A 112 -5.22 -11.20 9.02
N GLU A 113 -5.06 -11.38 10.33
CA GLU A 113 -5.62 -10.48 11.34
C GLU A 113 -4.86 -9.14 11.47
N CYS A 114 -3.68 -9.04 10.85
CA CYS A 114 -2.87 -7.81 10.85
C CYS A 114 -3.14 -6.91 9.65
N VAL A 115 -3.99 -7.30 8.70
CA VAL A 115 -4.16 -6.63 7.40
C VAL A 115 -4.57 -5.18 7.55
N TYR A 116 -5.57 -4.89 8.37
CA TYR A 116 -5.98 -3.50 8.60
C TYR A 116 -4.83 -2.65 9.15
N GLU A 117 -4.08 -3.17 10.13
CA GLU A 117 -2.96 -2.48 10.77
C GLU A 117 -1.80 -2.26 9.78
N LEU A 118 -1.44 -3.28 8.99
CA LEU A 118 -0.41 -3.19 7.94
C LEU A 118 -0.70 -2.04 6.97
N ASN A 119 -1.93 -1.94 6.49
CA ASN A 119 -2.32 -0.90 5.54
C ASN A 119 -2.40 0.48 6.18
N ARG A 120 -3.00 0.59 7.37
CA ARG A 120 -3.08 1.85 8.10
C ARG A 120 -1.69 2.40 8.42
N ASP A 121 -0.84 1.57 8.97
CA ASP A 121 0.49 2.02 9.41
C ASP A 121 1.44 2.19 8.23
N GLY A 122 1.30 1.39 7.16
CA GLY A 122 2.01 1.62 5.90
C GLY A 122 1.73 3.01 5.31
N ALA A 123 0.46 3.41 5.26
CA ALA A 123 0.10 4.75 4.81
C ALA A 123 0.60 5.85 5.77
N ARG A 124 0.58 5.62 7.08
CA ARG A 124 1.12 6.56 8.08
C ARG A 124 2.62 6.79 7.92
N LEU A 125 3.40 5.74 7.70
CA LEU A 125 4.85 5.87 7.51
C LEU A 125 5.17 6.69 6.27
N ALA A 126 4.51 6.42 5.14
CA ALA A 126 4.66 7.21 3.92
C ALA A 126 4.26 8.67 4.14
N ARG A 127 3.15 8.94 4.86
CA ARG A 127 2.71 10.30 5.20
C ARG A 127 3.71 11.03 6.08
N ARG A 128 4.27 10.37 7.10
CA ARG A 128 5.30 10.97 7.97
C ARG A 128 6.54 11.35 7.18
N ALA A 129 6.99 10.48 6.28
CA ALA A 129 8.11 10.76 5.38
C ALA A 129 7.80 11.94 4.44
N ALA A 130 6.60 11.98 3.87
CA ALA A 130 6.12 13.10 3.05
C ALA A 130 6.20 14.42 3.81
N LEU A 131 5.60 14.50 4.99
CA LEU A 131 5.60 15.71 5.84
C LEU A 131 7.00 16.16 6.22
N LYS A 132 7.91 15.22 6.53
CA LYS A 132 9.32 15.55 6.82
C LYS A 132 10.00 16.20 5.61
N ALA A 133 9.78 15.68 4.40
CA ALA A 133 10.36 16.22 3.19
C ALA A 133 9.72 17.56 2.79
N GLU A 134 8.41 17.71 2.92
CA GLU A 134 7.69 18.97 2.65
C GLU A 134 8.21 20.15 3.48
N ARG A 135 8.60 19.89 4.73
CA ARG A 135 9.17 20.92 5.60
C ARG A 135 10.54 21.39 5.16
N LEU A 136 11.30 20.56 4.44
CA LEU A 136 12.63 20.95 3.95
C LEU A 136 12.55 21.86 2.73
N ASP A 137 11.63 21.58 1.80
CA ASP A 137 11.61 22.25 0.50
C ASP A 137 10.28 22.92 0.16
N GLY A 138 9.26 22.82 1.01
CA GLY A 138 7.93 23.39 0.81
C GLY A 138 7.09 22.73 -0.28
N ARG A 139 7.55 21.61 -0.85
CA ARG A 139 6.85 20.89 -1.93
C ARG A 139 5.94 19.84 -1.34
N ARG A 140 4.66 19.90 -1.70
CA ARG A 140 3.69 18.87 -1.30
C ARG A 140 4.02 17.53 -1.94
N ARG A 141 3.92 16.45 -1.15
CA ARG A 141 3.95 15.06 -1.60
C ARG A 141 2.61 14.39 -1.38
N PHE A 142 2.33 13.42 -2.20
CA PHE A 142 1.10 12.63 -2.12
C PHE A 142 1.44 11.20 -1.73
N VAL A 143 0.55 10.56 -0.98
CA VAL A 143 0.67 9.16 -0.58
C VAL A 143 -0.28 8.32 -1.41
N ALA A 144 0.27 7.39 -2.17
CA ALA A 144 -0.47 6.41 -2.96
C ALA A 144 -0.61 5.12 -2.14
N GLY A 145 -1.84 4.79 -1.75
CA GLY A 145 -2.14 3.51 -1.12
C GLY A 145 -2.06 2.38 -2.14
N ALA A 146 -1.02 1.56 -2.06
CA ALA A 146 -0.76 0.50 -3.02
C ALA A 146 -1.64 -0.72 -2.79
N LEU A 147 -2.33 -1.16 -3.85
CA LEU A 147 -3.10 -2.39 -3.95
C LEU A 147 -2.44 -3.27 -5.02
N GLY A 148 -1.60 -4.20 -4.62
CA GLY A 148 -1.02 -5.18 -5.53
C GLY A 148 -2.00 -6.28 -5.92
N PRO A 149 -1.64 -7.14 -6.87
CA PRO A 149 -2.41 -8.33 -7.19
C PRO A 149 -2.35 -9.29 -6.00
N THR A 150 -3.42 -10.04 -5.80
CA THR A 150 -3.37 -11.16 -4.85
C THR A 150 -2.55 -12.32 -5.41
N ASN A 151 -2.01 -13.16 -4.55
CA ASN A 151 -1.34 -14.42 -4.93
C ASN A 151 -2.32 -15.50 -5.42
N ARG A 152 -3.59 -15.18 -5.51
CA ARG A 152 -4.68 -15.95 -6.12
C ARG A 152 -5.34 -15.12 -7.20
N THR A 153 -5.70 -15.75 -8.32
CA THR A 153 -6.38 -15.08 -9.43
C THR A 153 -7.78 -15.63 -9.63
N ALA A 154 -8.71 -14.75 -10.02
CA ALA A 154 -10.09 -15.14 -10.26
C ALA A 154 -10.32 -15.63 -11.68
N SER A 155 -9.49 -15.23 -12.66
CA SER A 155 -9.66 -15.59 -14.06
C SER A 155 -8.81 -16.78 -14.52
N MET A 156 -7.77 -17.16 -13.74
CA MET A 156 -6.90 -18.28 -14.09
C MET A 156 -7.06 -19.41 -13.08
N SER A 157 -7.37 -20.62 -13.61
CA SER A 157 -7.42 -21.81 -12.77
C SER A 157 -6.00 -22.23 -12.34
N PRO A 158 -5.77 -22.52 -11.06
CA PRO A 158 -4.54 -23.16 -10.61
C PRO A 158 -4.50 -24.66 -10.96
N ASP A 159 -5.62 -25.25 -11.37
CA ASP A 159 -5.74 -26.66 -11.75
C ASP A 159 -5.91 -26.77 -13.27
N VAL A 160 -4.88 -27.26 -13.94
CA VAL A 160 -4.85 -27.46 -15.39
C VAL A 160 -5.94 -28.44 -15.84
N ASN A 161 -6.33 -29.40 -14.99
CA ASN A 161 -7.34 -30.41 -15.29
C ASN A 161 -8.77 -29.91 -15.02
N ASN A 162 -8.92 -28.79 -14.32
CA ASN A 162 -10.21 -28.14 -14.05
C ASN A 162 -10.14 -26.65 -14.36
N PRO A 163 -10.19 -26.26 -15.62
CA PRO A 163 -10.03 -24.85 -16.03
C PRO A 163 -11.15 -23.93 -15.54
N GLY A 164 -12.28 -24.48 -15.09
CA GLY A 164 -13.37 -23.71 -14.48
C GLY A 164 -13.21 -23.49 -12.98
N TYR A 165 -12.19 -24.08 -12.35
CA TYR A 165 -11.94 -23.88 -10.92
C TYR A 165 -11.21 -22.55 -10.67
N SER A 166 -11.73 -21.74 -9.76
CA SER A 166 -11.05 -20.56 -9.25
C SER A 166 -10.77 -20.71 -7.75
N ALA A 167 -9.55 -20.39 -7.34
CA ALA A 167 -9.15 -20.46 -5.94
C ALA A 167 -9.77 -19.35 -5.07
N VAL A 168 -10.28 -18.29 -5.71
CA VAL A 168 -10.96 -17.16 -5.07
C VAL A 168 -12.12 -16.69 -5.95
N SER A 169 -13.19 -16.25 -5.32
CA SER A 169 -14.32 -15.63 -6.01
C SER A 169 -14.09 -14.11 -6.18
N PHE A 170 -14.92 -13.47 -7.00
CA PHE A 170 -14.93 -12.00 -7.11
C PHE A 170 -15.25 -11.34 -5.75
N ASP A 171 -16.17 -11.93 -4.98
CA ASP A 171 -16.56 -11.41 -3.68
C ASP A 171 -15.43 -11.54 -2.65
N ASP A 172 -14.70 -12.66 -2.64
CA ASP A 172 -13.52 -12.81 -1.77
C ASP A 172 -12.47 -11.74 -2.05
N LEU A 173 -12.20 -11.47 -3.33
CA LEU A 173 -11.27 -10.41 -3.75
C LEU A 173 -11.77 -9.03 -3.35
N ARG A 174 -13.05 -8.75 -3.61
CA ARG A 174 -13.68 -7.47 -3.24
C ARG A 174 -13.55 -7.21 -1.75
N GLU A 175 -13.87 -8.19 -0.90
CA GLU A 175 -13.79 -8.06 0.55
C GLU A 175 -12.36 -7.85 1.04
N ALA A 176 -11.41 -8.61 0.49
CA ALA A 176 -10.00 -8.45 0.82
C ALA A 176 -9.47 -7.05 0.46
N TYR A 177 -9.83 -6.53 -0.72
CA TYR A 177 -9.45 -5.18 -1.12
C TYR A 177 -10.19 -4.09 -0.32
N GLN A 178 -11.44 -4.30 0.07
CA GLN A 178 -12.15 -3.34 0.93
C GLN A 178 -11.46 -3.16 2.27
N GLU A 179 -11.05 -4.24 2.93
CA GLU A 179 -10.30 -4.19 4.20
C GLU A 179 -8.98 -3.41 4.04
N GLN A 180 -8.25 -3.68 2.97
CA GLN A 180 -7.01 -2.98 2.65
C GLN A 180 -7.24 -1.47 2.44
N ILE A 181 -8.20 -1.10 1.59
CA ILE A 181 -8.55 0.29 1.27
C ILE A 181 -8.97 1.06 2.53
N VAL A 182 -9.75 0.44 3.41
CA VAL A 182 -10.15 1.04 4.68
C VAL A 182 -8.93 1.41 5.52
N GLY A 183 -7.98 0.50 5.68
CA GLY A 183 -6.73 0.77 6.40
C GLY A 183 -5.92 1.91 5.76
N LEU A 184 -5.75 1.88 4.44
CA LEU A 184 -5.01 2.91 3.69
C LEU A 184 -5.61 4.30 3.85
N ILE A 185 -6.94 4.42 3.78
CA ILE A 185 -7.66 5.69 4.00
C ILE A 185 -7.44 6.18 5.42
N ASP A 186 -7.62 5.32 6.41
CA ASP A 186 -7.44 5.66 7.83
C ASP A 186 -5.97 5.99 8.17
N GLY A 187 -5.04 5.48 7.39
CA GLY A 187 -3.61 5.80 7.44
C GLY A 187 -3.22 7.08 6.71
N GLY A 188 -4.12 7.72 5.98
CA GLY A 188 -3.90 9.01 5.32
C GLY A 188 -3.40 8.94 3.88
N ALA A 189 -3.74 7.89 3.13
CA ALA A 189 -3.50 7.86 1.68
C ALA A 189 -4.29 8.96 0.95
N ASP A 190 -3.66 9.65 0.00
CA ASP A 190 -4.28 10.71 -0.83
C ASP A 190 -4.97 10.14 -2.07
N LEU A 191 -4.51 8.99 -2.53
CA LEU A 191 -5.03 8.27 -3.70
C LEU A 191 -4.85 6.78 -3.50
N ILE A 192 -5.55 5.98 -4.29
CA ILE A 192 -5.37 4.53 -4.35
C ILE A 192 -4.66 4.18 -5.66
N LEU A 193 -3.64 3.34 -5.58
CA LEU A 193 -2.91 2.81 -6.72
C LEU A 193 -3.16 1.30 -6.84
N ILE A 194 -3.91 0.90 -7.86
CA ILE A 194 -4.10 -0.51 -8.23
C ILE A 194 -3.00 -0.86 -9.22
N GLU A 195 -2.04 -1.65 -8.78
CA GLU A 195 -0.79 -1.85 -9.52
C GLU A 195 -0.55 -3.31 -9.94
N THR A 196 0.41 -3.46 -10.88
CA THR A 196 0.89 -4.77 -11.36
C THR A 196 -0.25 -5.66 -11.85
N ILE A 197 -1.21 -5.07 -12.55
CA ILE A 197 -2.40 -5.76 -13.01
C ILE A 197 -2.05 -6.66 -14.20
N PHE A 198 -2.16 -7.96 -13.99
CA PHE A 198 -2.10 -8.99 -15.04
C PHE A 198 -3.41 -9.80 -15.14
N ASP A 199 -4.28 -9.73 -14.11
CA ASP A 199 -5.63 -10.31 -14.11
C ASP A 199 -6.67 -9.19 -14.04
N THR A 200 -7.43 -9.03 -15.12
CA THR A 200 -8.43 -7.95 -15.22
C THR A 200 -9.63 -8.16 -14.30
N LEU A 201 -9.93 -9.39 -13.89
CA LEU A 201 -11.03 -9.66 -12.95
C LEU A 201 -10.63 -9.23 -11.53
N ASN A 202 -9.38 -9.49 -11.13
CA ASN A 202 -8.83 -8.98 -9.87
C ASN A 202 -8.87 -7.43 -9.85
N ALA A 203 -8.46 -6.79 -10.96
CA ALA A 203 -8.53 -5.33 -11.07
C ALA A 203 -9.95 -4.78 -10.95
N LYS A 204 -10.93 -5.44 -11.58
CA LYS A 204 -12.34 -5.05 -11.47
C LYS A 204 -12.85 -5.18 -10.04
N ALA A 205 -12.44 -6.23 -9.32
CA ALA A 205 -12.78 -6.40 -7.90
C ALA A 205 -12.19 -5.26 -7.03
N ALA A 206 -10.93 -4.88 -7.29
CA ALA A 206 -10.29 -3.77 -6.59
C ALA A 206 -10.97 -2.42 -6.89
N ILE A 207 -11.33 -2.13 -8.15
CA ILE A 207 -12.08 -0.93 -8.52
C ILE A 207 -13.45 -0.91 -7.84
N PHE A 208 -14.17 -2.03 -7.85
CA PHE A 208 -15.47 -2.14 -7.19
C PHE A 208 -15.35 -1.94 -5.68
N ALA A 209 -14.29 -2.46 -5.06
CA ALA A 209 -13.98 -2.25 -3.65
C ALA A 209 -13.74 -0.76 -3.35
N CYS A 210 -12.97 -0.04 -4.19
CA CYS A 210 -12.78 1.42 -4.06
C CYS A 210 -14.13 2.16 -4.07
N GLU A 211 -14.95 1.95 -5.09
CA GLU A 211 -16.25 2.61 -5.22
C GLU A 211 -17.17 2.31 -4.02
N SER A 212 -17.16 1.06 -3.54
CA SER A 212 -17.97 0.65 -2.38
C SER A 212 -17.52 1.39 -1.11
N VAL A 213 -16.22 1.41 -0.82
CA VAL A 213 -15.67 2.09 0.37
C VAL A 213 -15.87 3.60 0.28
N PHE A 214 -15.64 4.20 -0.90
CA PHE A 214 -15.84 5.64 -1.10
C PHE A 214 -17.30 6.03 -0.85
N THR A 215 -18.25 5.24 -1.36
CA THR A 215 -19.69 5.48 -1.15
C THR A 215 -20.06 5.35 0.33
N GLN A 216 -19.59 4.31 1.00
CA GLN A 216 -19.87 4.08 2.43
C GLN A 216 -19.32 5.19 3.33
N ARG A 217 -18.15 5.75 2.98
CA ARG A 217 -17.49 6.80 3.77
C ARG A 217 -17.83 8.22 3.34
N GLY A 218 -18.55 8.41 2.24
CA GLY A 218 -18.87 9.74 1.70
C GLY A 218 -17.64 10.52 1.25
N ILE A 219 -16.59 9.84 0.79
CA ILE A 219 -15.35 10.42 0.28
C ILE A 219 -15.09 9.94 -1.14
N ARG A 220 -14.17 10.61 -1.84
CA ARG A 220 -13.68 10.14 -3.14
C ARG A 220 -12.21 10.49 -3.31
N LEU A 221 -11.37 9.47 -3.40
CA LEU A 221 -9.96 9.60 -3.72
C LEU A 221 -9.72 9.33 -5.21
N PRO A 222 -8.68 9.92 -5.80
CA PRO A 222 -8.20 9.49 -7.12
C PRO A 222 -7.82 8.02 -7.11
N VAL A 223 -8.06 7.34 -8.23
CA VAL A 223 -7.61 5.96 -8.44
C VAL A 223 -6.66 5.95 -9.62
N MET A 224 -5.43 5.51 -9.41
CA MET A 224 -4.45 5.21 -10.43
C MET A 224 -4.48 3.70 -10.73
N ILE A 225 -4.25 3.35 -11.99
CA ILE A 225 -4.24 1.96 -12.44
C ILE A 225 -2.99 1.72 -13.27
N SER A 226 -2.19 0.72 -12.86
CA SER A 226 -0.96 0.33 -13.53
C SER A 226 -1.05 -1.13 -13.99
N GLY A 227 -1.10 -1.33 -15.30
CA GLY A 227 -1.18 -2.65 -15.91
C GLY A 227 0.20 -3.22 -16.25
N THR A 228 0.35 -4.52 -16.09
CA THR A 228 1.54 -5.26 -16.52
C THR A 228 1.26 -5.95 -17.85
N ILE A 229 2.01 -5.56 -18.88
CA ILE A 229 1.96 -6.21 -20.18
C ILE A 229 2.89 -7.41 -20.15
N THR A 230 2.31 -8.59 -20.28
CA THR A 230 3.10 -9.82 -20.40
C THR A 230 3.42 -10.07 -21.87
N ASP A 231 4.68 -10.31 -22.18
CA ASP A 231 5.09 -10.73 -23.52
C ASP A 231 4.49 -12.08 -23.87
N ARG A 232 4.26 -12.27 -25.16
CA ARG A 232 3.80 -13.55 -25.72
C ARG A 232 4.96 -14.31 -26.32
#